data_bfe4b8d7b1dc7c1687e739526542d756
#
_entry.id   bfe4b8d7b1dc7c1687e739526542d756
#
_cell.length_a   1.000
_cell.length_b   1.000
_cell.length_c   1.000
_cell.angle_alpha   90.00
_cell.angle_beta   90.00
_cell.angle_gamma   90.00
#
_symmetry.space_group_name_H-M   'P 1'
#
loop_
_entity.id
_entity.type
_entity.pdbx_description
1 polymer ?
#
loop_
_entity_poly.entity_id
_entity_poly.type
_entity_poly.pdbx_seq_one_letter_code
_entity_poly.pdbx_strand_id
1 'polypeptide(L)'
;NRDHLISLSRLNVHKAINENIRAVGMTSRWIQDDDSISIFNLAQPSFSIEGIPLCLRPTFIQLHVPHHPWIDFFPFPRMRDCMILAGDSFDDDDLCHDLMAFWDTRNTATTLLVWGDSWDAKNWEITEGFAQKWKWLLLDSPELLASTNRWRKFRGEKPFIWKDILTEA
;
A
#
# COMPACT_ATOMS: atom_id res chain seq x y z
N ASN A 1 -17.35 -9.51 16.58
CA ASN A 1 -17.91 -8.17 16.44
C ASN A 1 -17.16 -7.44 15.31
N ARG A 2 -17.91 -6.96 14.29
CA ARG A 2 -17.35 -6.33 13.09
C ARG A 2 -16.50 -5.08 13.44
N ASP A 3 -16.95 -4.30 14.40
CA ASP A 3 -16.27 -3.06 14.83
C ASP A 3 -14.92 -3.36 15.51
N HIS A 4 -14.84 -4.47 16.22
CA HIS A 4 -13.61 -4.91 16.85
C HIS A 4 -12.56 -5.38 15.82
N LEU A 5 -13.00 -6.11 14.78
CA LEU A 5 -12.12 -6.53 13.67
C LEU A 5 -11.60 -5.34 12.89
N ILE A 6 -12.43 -4.35 12.63
CA ILE A 6 -12.05 -3.12 11.94
C ILE A 6 -11.03 -2.33 12.77
N SER A 7 -11.23 -2.24 14.07
CA SER A 7 -10.29 -1.57 14.98
C SER A 7 -8.93 -2.27 15.01
N LEU A 8 -8.92 -3.61 15.07
CA LEU A 8 -7.68 -4.40 15.05
C LEU A 8 -6.96 -4.29 13.69
N SER A 9 -7.68 -4.29 12.58
CA SER A 9 -7.07 -4.16 11.25
C SER A 9 -6.41 -2.79 11.05
N ARG A 10 -6.98 -1.73 11.60
CA ARG A 10 -6.37 -0.39 11.56
C ARG A 10 -5.06 -0.31 12.32
N LEU A 11 -5.01 -0.90 13.51
CA LEU A 11 -3.77 -1.01 14.27
C LEU A 11 -2.72 -1.82 13.52
N ASN A 12 -3.14 -2.88 12.84
CA ASN A 12 -2.26 -3.69 12.01
C ASN A 12 -1.68 -2.92 10.83
N VAL A 13 -2.48 -2.10 10.12
CA VAL A 13 -1.98 -1.28 9.01
C VAL A 13 -0.96 -0.25 9.50
N HIS A 14 -1.23 0.46 10.59
CA HIS A 14 -0.27 1.40 11.18
C HIS A 14 1.04 0.72 11.56
N LYS A 15 0.96 -0.41 12.25
CA LYS A 15 2.13 -1.22 12.62
C LYS A 15 2.88 -1.69 11.37
N ALA A 16 2.16 -2.21 10.37
CA ALA A 16 2.72 -2.69 9.12
C ALA A 16 3.51 -1.59 8.37
N ILE A 17 2.95 -0.40 8.28
CA ILE A 17 3.62 0.74 7.63
C ILE A 17 4.89 1.11 8.40
N ASN A 18 4.86 1.18 9.73
CA ASN A 18 6.04 1.47 10.53
C ASN A 18 7.14 0.39 10.41
N GLU A 19 6.76 -0.87 10.32
CA GLU A 19 7.70 -1.96 10.05
C GLU A 19 8.35 -1.82 8.67
N ASN A 20 7.57 -1.50 7.65
CA ASN A 20 8.06 -1.33 6.28
C ASN A 20 8.95 -0.09 6.14
N ILE A 21 8.63 1.01 6.82
CA ILE A 21 9.49 2.20 6.91
C ILE A 21 10.90 1.81 7.38
N ARG A 22 10.98 1.05 8.46
CA ARG A 22 12.28 0.58 9.00
C ARG A 22 12.97 -0.41 8.07
N ALA A 23 12.21 -1.31 7.45
CA ALA A 23 12.74 -2.30 6.51
C ALA A 23 13.37 -1.66 5.27
N VAL A 24 12.85 -0.51 4.84
CA VAL A 24 13.42 0.29 3.74
C VAL A 24 14.61 1.15 4.20
N GLY A 25 14.81 1.32 5.50
CA GLY A 25 15.90 2.14 6.06
C GLY A 25 15.55 3.61 6.23
N MET A 26 14.26 3.94 6.30
CA MET A 26 13.77 5.29 6.56
C MET A 26 13.27 5.47 8.00
N THR A 27 12.92 6.71 8.35
CA THR A 27 12.32 7.08 9.62
C THR A 27 10.95 7.72 9.42
N SER A 28 10.07 7.58 10.40
CA SER A 28 8.74 8.21 10.36
C SER A 28 8.81 9.73 10.21
N ARG A 29 9.84 10.36 10.75
CA ARG A 29 10.06 11.81 10.65
C ARG A 29 10.29 12.27 9.21
N TRP A 30 10.99 11.47 8.41
CA TRP A 30 11.24 11.78 7.00
C TRP A 30 9.96 11.83 6.17
N ILE A 31 8.96 11.01 6.53
CA ILE A 31 7.69 10.92 5.80
C ILE A 31 6.75 12.07 6.14
N GLN A 32 6.91 12.69 7.30
CA GLN A 32 6.04 13.79 7.77
C GLN A 32 6.32 15.13 7.07
N ASP A 33 7.41 15.24 6.35
CA ASP A 33 7.77 16.43 5.59
C ASP A 33 7.24 16.30 4.17
N ASP A 34 6.31 17.18 3.77
CA ASP A 34 5.66 17.14 2.46
C ASP A 34 6.65 17.31 1.29
N ASP A 35 7.80 17.94 1.53
CA ASP A 35 8.86 18.13 0.54
C ASP A 35 9.89 16.98 0.52
N SER A 36 9.68 15.94 1.30
CA SER A 36 10.62 14.81 1.36
C SER A 36 10.67 14.03 0.05
N ILE A 37 11.88 13.63 -0.30
CA ILE A 37 12.16 12.77 -1.46
C ILE A 37 12.56 11.38 -0.97
N SER A 38 12.12 10.34 -1.68
CA SER A 38 12.46 8.95 -1.37
C SER A 38 13.97 8.73 -1.25
N ILE A 39 14.37 7.90 -0.30
CA ILE A 39 15.77 7.45 -0.14
C ILE A 39 16.30 6.81 -1.43
N PHE A 40 15.44 6.18 -2.22
CA PHE A 40 15.81 5.57 -3.49
C PHE A 40 16.24 6.56 -4.57
N ASN A 41 15.82 7.82 -4.45
CA ASN A 41 16.24 8.90 -5.35
C ASN A 41 17.51 9.61 -4.86
N LEU A 42 17.89 9.45 -3.60
CA LEU A 42 19.04 10.12 -3.01
C LEU A 42 20.35 9.34 -3.17
N ALA A 43 20.36 8.28 -3.96
CA ALA A 43 21.46 7.36 -4.28
C ALA A 43 22.76 7.61 -3.49
N GLN A 44 22.90 6.97 -2.35
CA GLN A 44 24.17 6.92 -1.62
C GLN A 44 24.92 5.65 -2.03
N PRO A 45 26.22 5.73 -2.34
CA PRO A 45 27.01 4.55 -2.73
C PRO A 45 27.04 3.42 -1.69
N SER A 46 26.70 3.73 -0.44
CA SER A 46 26.66 2.80 0.68
C SER A 46 25.27 2.16 0.91
N PHE A 47 24.25 2.55 0.15
CA PHE A 47 22.90 2.04 0.32
C PHE A 47 22.77 0.67 -0.36
N SER A 48 22.58 -0.37 0.44
CA SER A 48 22.39 -1.75 -0.06
C SER A 48 20.91 -2.10 -0.16
N ILE A 49 20.47 -2.43 -1.37
CA ILE A 49 19.12 -2.93 -1.64
C ILE A 49 18.94 -4.38 -1.15
N GLU A 50 20.03 -5.13 -1.01
CA GLU A 50 19.99 -6.56 -0.68
C GLU A 50 19.37 -6.86 0.67
N GLY A 51 19.48 -5.95 1.64
CA GLY A 51 18.86 -6.08 2.95
C GLY A 51 17.36 -5.79 2.99
N ILE A 52 16.78 -5.28 1.90
CA ILE A 52 15.37 -4.92 1.82
C ILE A 52 14.56 -6.16 1.41
N PRO A 53 13.42 -6.45 2.08
CA PRO A 53 12.52 -7.53 1.67
C PRO A 53 12.11 -7.40 0.21
N LEU A 54 11.99 -8.53 -0.49
CA LEU A 54 11.83 -8.57 -1.95
C LEU A 54 10.68 -7.69 -2.46
N CYS A 55 9.51 -7.75 -1.83
CA CYS A 55 8.35 -6.97 -2.25
C CYS A 55 8.49 -5.45 -2.02
N LEU A 56 9.44 -5.02 -1.18
CA LEU A 56 9.73 -3.61 -0.89
C LEU A 56 10.95 -3.09 -1.65
N ARG A 57 11.65 -3.93 -2.38
CA ARG A 57 12.79 -3.49 -3.19
C ARG A 57 12.33 -2.48 -4.25
N PRO A 58 13.11 -1.44 -4.50
CA PRO A 58 12.72 -0.40 -5.45
C PRO A 58 12.64 -0.95 -6.87
N THR A 59 11.66 -0.46 -7.62
CA THR A 59 11.56 -0.66 -9.06
C THR A 59 12.52 0.29 -9.80
N PHE A 60 12.67 0.08 -11.10
CA PHE A 60 13.41 1.01 -11.95
C PHE A 60 12.81 2.44 -11.86
N ILE A 61 11.49 2.56 -11.86
CA ILE A 61 10.80 3.86 -11.77
C ILE A 61 11.09 4.53 -10.43
N GLN A 62 11.02 3.81 -9.32
CA GLN A 62 11.34 4.35 -8.00
C GLN A 62 12.79 4.88 -7.91
N LEU A 63 13.74 4.24 -8.58
CA LEU A 63 15.14 4.68 -8.58
C LEU A 63 15.37 5.93 -9.44
N HIS A 64 14.58 6.16 -10.49
CA HIS A 64 14.85 7.18 -11.50
C HIS A 64 13.88 8.36 -11.49
N VAL A 65 12.69 8.19 -10.92
CA VAL A 65 11.69 9.25 -10.85
C VAL A 65 11.55 9.74 -9.41
N PRO A 66 11.86 11.02 -9.13
CA PRO A 66 11.69 11.57 -7.79
C PRO A 66 10.23 11.47 -7.32
N HIS A 67 10.04 11.04 -6.09
CA HIS A 67 8.73 10.87 -5.49
C HIS A 67 8.80 10.96 -3.97
N HIS A 68 7.65 11.21 -3.36
CA HIS A 68 7.55 11.24 -1.90
C HIS A 68 7.68 9.82 -1.31
N PRO A 69 8.41 9.65 -0.19
CA PRO A 69 8.70 8.34 0.38
C PRO A 69 7.48 7.54 0.87
N TRP A 70 6.32 8.15 1.10
CA TRP A 70 5.14 7.41 1.54
C TRP A 70 4.72 6.29 0.56
N ILE A 71 5.06 6.44 -0.71
CA ILE A 71 4.78 5.45 -1.76
C ILE A 71 5.58 4.16 -1.55
N ASP A 72 6.77 4.24 -0.95
CA ASP A 72 7.74 3.14 -0.89
C ASP A 72 7.34 1.99 0.06
N PHE A 73 6.36 2.20 0.93
CA PHE A 73 6.07 1.27 2.03
C PHE A 73 5.01 0.21 1.72
N PHE A 74 4.44 0.25 0.53
CA PHE A 74 3.44 -0.72 0.08
C PHE A 74 4.13 -1.83 -0.72
N PRO A 75 3.94 -3.12 -0.36
CA PRO A 75 4.67 -4.23 -0.98
C PRO A 75 4.08 -4.65 -2.34
N PHE A 76 3.66 -3.66 -3.15
CA PHE A 76 3.05 -3.85 -4.46
C PHE A 76 3.80 -3.02 -5.50
N PRO A 77 4.85 -3.58 -6.15
CA PRO A 77 5.74 -2.81 -7.01
C PRO A 77 5.03 -2.05 -8.13
N ARG A 78 4.08 -2.68 -8.81
CA ARG A 78 3.35 -2.04 -9.92
C ARG A 78 2.41 -0.95 -9.44
N MET A 79 1.80 -1.12 -8.27
CA MET A 79 0.98 -0.06 -7.67
C MET A 79 1.83 1.17 -7.34
N ARG A 80 3.05 0.99 -6.81
CA ARG A 80 3.99 2.08 -6.58
C ARG A 80 4.35 2.79 -7.88
N ASP A 81 4.65 2.06 -8.92
CA ASP A 81 4.95 2.62 -10.24
C ASP A 81 3.78 3.42 -10.81
N CYS A 82 2.55 2.90 -10.70
CA CYS A 82 1.34 3.61 -11.12
C CYS A 82 1.18 4.95 -10.40
N MET A 83 1.40 4.99 -9.08
CA MET A 83 1.31 6.22 -8.29
C MET A 83 2.36 7.24 -8.71
N ILE A 84 3.60 6.81 -8.89
CA ILE A 84 4.71 7.70 -9.31
C ILE A 84 4.45 8.27 -10.71
N LEU A 85 4.05 7.43 -11.66
CA LEU A 85 3.79 7.84 -13.04
C LEU A 85 2.54 8.71 -13.19
N ALA A 86 1.57 8.53 -12.33
CA ALA A 86 0.37 9.37 -12.32
C ALA A 86 0.68 10.82 -11.89
N GLY A 87 1.73 11.01 -11.07
CA GLY A 87 2.15 12.34 -10.61
C GLY A 87 0.99 13.13 -10.02
N ASP A 88 0.75 14.34 -10.55
CA ASP A 88 -0.30 15.25 -10.07
C ASP A 88 -1.68 14.99 -10.71
N SER A 89 -1.85 13.89 -11.44
CA SER A 89 -3.12 13.59 -12.14
C SER A 89 -4.22 13.02 -11.25
N PHE A 90 -3.93 12.76 -9.99
CA PHE A 90 -4.90 12.28 -9.01
C PHE A 90 -4.71 13.00 -7.66
N ASP A 91 -5.71 12.92 -6.79
CA ASP A 91 -5.65 13.46 -5.44
C ASP A 91 -4.85 12.50 -4.55
N ASP A 92 -3.57 12.79 -4.36
CA ASP A 92 -2.65 11.99 -3.55
C ASP A 92 -2.93 12.12 -2.05
N ASP A 93 -3.45 13.25 -1.58
CA ASP A 93 -3.90 13.42 -0.20
C ASP A 93 -5.08 12.49 0.12
N ASP A 94 -6.05 12.38 -0.80
CA ASP A 94 -7.19 11.47 -0.65
C ASP A 94 -6.75 9.99 -0.66
N LEU A 95 -5.83 9.61 -1.55
CA LEU A 95 -5.28 8.27 -1.58
C LEU A 95 -4.43 7.97 -0.33
N CYS A 96 -3.58 8.90 0.06
CA CYS A 96 -2.79 8.77 1.29
C CYS A 96 -3.70 8.60 2.50
N HIS A 97 -4.79 9.35 2.57
CA HIS A 97 -5.80 9.21 3.62
C HIS A 97 -6.41 7.80 3.63
N ASP A 98 -6.81 7.26 2.48
CA ASP A 98 -7.39 5.91 2.41
C ASP A 98 -6.39 4.80 2.73
N LEU A 99 -5.14 4.95 2.33
CA LEU A 99 -4.08 3.98 2.62
C LEU A 99 -3.57 4.04 4.06
N MET A 100 -3.48 5.23 4.63
CA MET A 100 -2.79 5.49 5.90
C MET A 100 -3.70 6.02 7.02
N ALA A 101 -5.02 6.09 6.80
CA ALA A 101 -5.97 6.75 7.69
C ALA A 101 -6.28 5.98 8.99
N PHE A 102 -5.26 5.51 9.64
CA PHE A 102 -5.37 4.90 10.97
C PHE A 102 -5.85 5.88 12.06
N TRP A 103 -5.79 7.18 11.81
CA TRP A 103 -6.33 8.23 12.70
C TRP A 103 -7.79 8.60 12.43
N ASP A 104 -8.35 8.27 11.27
CA ASP A 104 -9.75 8.56 10.94
C ASP A 104 -10.64 7.35 11.22
N THR A 105 -11.33 7.39 12.34
CA THR A 105 -12.25 6.33 12.75
C THR A 105 -13.49 6.22 11.86
N ARG A 106 -13.75 7.21 11.01
CA ARG A 106 -14.90 7.21 10.08
C ARG A 106 -14.62 6.44 8.79
N ASN A 107 -13.37 6.32 8.37
CA ASN A 107 -12.98 5.59 7.17
C ASN A 107 -12.79 4.10 7.47
N THR A 108 -13.89 3.36 7.57
CA THR A 108 -13.87 1.92 7.86
C THR A 108 -14.07 1.05 6.61
N ALA A 109 -14.60 1.62 5.54
CA ALA A 109 -15.04 0.90 4.36
C ALA A 109 -14.04 0.96 3.19
N THR A 110 -13.14 1.95 3.19
CA THR A 110 -12.19 2.23 2.10
C THR A 110 -10.77 2.18 2.66
N THR A 111 -10.19 1.01 2.75
CA THR A 111 -8.86 0.84 3.38
C THR A 111 -8.20 -0.48 3.00
N LEU A 112 -7.02 -0.72 3.57
CA LEU A 112 -6.26 -1.96 3.50
C LEU A 112 -6.36 -2.73 4.82
N LEU A 113 -6.18 -4.03 4.76
CA LEU A 113 -6.07 -4.94 5.90
C LEU A 113 -4.76 -5.71 5.80
N VAL A 114 -4.11 -5.96 6.94
CA VAL A 114 -2.84 -6.70 6.99
C VAL A 114 -2.99 -7.88 7.95
N TRP A 115 -2.66 -9.08 7.50
CA TRP A 115 -2.88 -10.33 8.21
C TRP A 115 -1.62 -11.06 8.66
N GLY A 116 -0.45 -10.55 8.32
CA GLY A 116 0.84 -11.17 8.67
C GLY A 116 2.00 -10.21 8.46
N ASP A 117 3.15 -10.75 8.06
CA ASP A 117 4.34 -9.94 7.80
C ASP A 117 4.05 -8.85 6.77
N SER A 118 4.29 -7.61 7.17
CA SER A 118 3.92 -6.41 6.43
C SER A 118 4.65 -6.23 5.09
N TRP A 119 5.83 -6.81 4.97
CA TRP A 119 6.65 -6.75 3.75
C TRP A 119 6.28 -7.81 2.71
N ASP A 120 5.35 -8.72 3.02
CA ASP A 120 4.87 -9.74 2.08
C ASP A 120 3.50 -9.35 1.54
N ALA A 121 3.43 -9.12 0.23
CA ALA A 121 2.20 -8.77 -0.48
C ALA A 121 1.05 -9.76 -0.25
N LYS A 122 1.37 -11.03 0.02
CA LYS A 122 0.38 -12.09 0.28
C LYS A 122 -0.42 -11.89 1.57
N ASN A 123 0.03 -11.03 2.46
CA ASN A 123 -0.63 -10.77 3.75
C ASN A 123 -1.55 -9.54 3.71
N TRP A 124 -1.69 -8.89 2.58
CA TRP A 124 -2.51 -7.71 2.42
C TRP A 124 -3.83 -8.02 1.72
N GLU A 125 -4.85 -7.29 2.12
CA GLU A 125 -6.20 -7.37 1.57
C GLU A 125 -6.76 -5.96 1.40
N ILE A 126 -7.53 -5.75 0.32
CA ILE A 126 -8.27 -4.51 0.11
C ILE A 126 -9.74 -4.69 0.44
N THR A 127 -10.36 -3.62 0.94
CA THR A 127 -11.82 -3.58 1.08
C THR A 127 -12.48 -3.33 -0.28
N GLU A 128 -13.76 -3.70 -0.39
CA GLU A 128 -14.54 -3.43 -1.60
C GLU A 128 -14.61 -1.94 -1.94
N GLY A 129 -14.81 -1.10 -0.92
CA GLY A 129 -14.82 0.36 -1.10
C GLY A 129 -13.53 0.91 -1.65
N PHE A 130 -12.38 0.40 -1.20
CA PHE A 130 -11.08 0.77 -1.76
C PHE A 130 -10.97 0.33 -3.23
N ALA A 131 -11.36 -0.91 -3.52
CA ALA A 131 -11.33 -1.44 -4.89
C ALA A 131 -12.19 -0.63 -5.86
N GLN A 132 -13.38 -0.20 -5.43
CA GLN A 132 -14.28 0.61 -6.25
C GLN A 132 -13.74 2.02 -6.50
N LYS A 133 -13.18 2.65 -5.46
CA LYS A 133 -12.67 4.02 -5.54
C LYS A 133 -11.36 4.13 -6.32
N TRP A 134 -10.44 3.18 -6.14
CA TRP A 134 -9.08 3.22 -6.66
C TRP A 134 -8.80 2.16 -7.74
N LYS A 135 -9.79 1.90 -8.60
CA LYS A 135 -9.73 0.86 -9.65
C LYS A 135 -8.45 0.91 -10.48
N TRP A 136 -8.05 2.11 -10.89
CA TRP A 136 -6.90 2.31 -11.76
C TRP A 136 -5.57 1.86 -11.14
N LEU A 137 -5.44 1.91 -9.81
CA LEU A 137 -4.26 1.39 -9.11
C LEU A 137 -4.19 -0.15 -9.11
N LEU A 138 -5.34 -0.81 -9.20
CA LEU A 138 -5.45 -2.24 -8.99
C LEU A 138 -5.33 -3.05 -10.29
N LEU A 139 -5.53 -2.40 -11.44
CA LEU A 139 -5.47 -3.08 -12.75
C LEU A 139 -4.14 -3.78 -13.01
N ASP A 140 -3.05 -3.22 -12.49
CA ASP A 140 -1.70 -3.77 -12.63
C ASP A 140 -1.17 -4.41 -11.33
N SER A 141 -2.03 -4.71 -10.37
CA SER A 141 -1.64 -5.32 -9.09
C SER A 141 -2.32 -6.66 -8.85
N PRO A 142 -2.09 -7.66 -9.71
CA PRO A 142 -2.75 -8.97 -9.61
C PRO A 142 -2.43 -9.70 -8.30
N GLU A 143 -1.27 -9.48 -7.71
CA GLU A 143 -0.88 -10.06 -6.43
C GLU A 143 -1.77 -9.59 -5.29
N LEU A 144 -2.20 -8.33 -5.28
CA LEU A 144 -3.10 -7.79 -4.26
C LEU A 144 -4.53 -8.30 -4.45
N LEU A 145 -4.98 -8.42 -5.70
CA LEU A 145 -6.29 -8.98 -6.02
C LEU A 145 -6.38 -10.46 -5.60
N ALA A 146 -5.34 -11.25 -5.91
CA ALA A 146 -5.26 -12.65 -5.54
C ALA A 146 -5.17 -12.83 -4.02
N SER A 147 -4.38 -12.04 -3.34
CA SER A 147 -4.24 -12.04 -1.89
C SER A 147 -5.58 -11.74 -1.21
N THR A 148 -6.28 -10.71 -1.66
CA THR A 148 -7.60 -10.33 -1.15
C THR A 148 -8.58 -11.50 -1.20
N ASN A 149 -8.71 -12.15 -2.35
CA ASN A 149 -9.63 -13.28 -2.50
C ASN A 149 -9.20 -14.51 -1.69
N ARG A 150 -7.91 -14.72 -1.52
CA ARG A 150 -7.40 -15.80 -0.67
C ARG A 150 -7.81 -15.60 0.79
N TRP A 151 -7.68 -14.41 1.33
CA TRP A 151 -8.06 -14.10 2.72
C TRP A 151 -9.58 -14.13 2.91
N ARG A 152 -10.36 -13.65 1.95
CA ARG A 152 -11.81 -13.75 1.97
C ARG A 152 -12.26 -15.22 2.01
N LYS A 153 -11.71 -16.05 1.14
CA LYS A 153 -11.99 -17.49 1.09
C LYS A 153 -11.61 -18.17 2.41
N PHE A 154 -10.50 -17.81 2.98
CA PHE A 154 -10.04 -18.36 4.27
C PHE A 154 -11.03 -18.09 5.41
N ARG A 155 -11.72 -16.95 5.38
CA ARG A 155 -12.78 -16.60 6.34
C ARG A 155 -14.17 -17.14 5.95
N GLY A 156 -14.31 -17.87 4.88
CA GLY A 156 -15.60 -18.34 4.36
C GLY A 156 -16.43 -17.29 3.65
N GLU A 157 -15.82 -16.15 3.27
CA GLU A 157 -16.48 -15.11 2.49
C GLU A 157 -16.35 -15.38 0.99
N LYS A 158 -17.33 -14.91 0.21
CA LYS A 158 -17.27 -15.02 -1.25
C LYS A 158 -16.11 -14.20 -1.80
N PRO A 159 -15.29 -14.77 -2.68
CA PRO A 159 -14.28 -14.00 -3.42
C PRO A 159 -14.95 -12.89 -4.23
N PHE A 160 -14.24 -11.76 -4.40
CA PHE A 160 -14.68 -10.74 -5.33
C PHE A 160 -14.52 -11.23 -6.78
N ILE A 161 -15.49 -10.87 -7.62
CA ILE A 161 -15.38 -11.03 -9.07
C ILE A 161 -14.77 -9.74 -9.61
N TRP A 162 -13.45 -9.73 -9.77
CA TRP A 162 -12.70 -8.52 -10.10
C TRP A 162 -13.15 -7.87 -11.39
N LYS A 163 -13.55 -8.67 -12.38
CA LYS A 163 -14.11 -8.16 -13.61
C LYS A 163 -15.31 -7.23 -13.36
N ASP A 164 -16.19 -7.60 -12.43
CA ASP A 164 -17.37 -6.79 -12.14
C ASP A 164 -17.03 -5.50 -11.40
N ILE A 165 -16.02 -5.54 -10.52
CA ILE A 165 -15.60 -4.37 -9.73
C ILE A 165 -14.75 -3.40 -10.56
N LEU A 166 -13.82 -3.92 -11.39
CA LEU A 166 -12.81 -3.11 -12.06
C LEU A 166 -13.24 -2.57 -13.43
N THR A 167 -14.28 -3.13 -14.05
CA THR A 167 -14.73 -2.72 -15.40
C THR A 167 -15.93 -1.79 -15.42
N GLU A 168 -16.66 -1.63 -14.32
CA GLU A 168 -17.72 -0.63 -14.24
C GLU A 168 -17.11 0.78 -14.24
N ALA A 169 -17.45 1.52 -15.27
CA ALA A 169 -17.10 2.92 -15.44
C ALA A 169 -17.93 3.81 -14.50
#